data_efe1db53db70b33937656551fb4f3962
#
_entry.id   efe1db53db70b33937656551fb4f3962
#
_cell.length_a   1.000
_cell.length_b   1.000
_cell.length_c   1.000
_cell.angle_alpha   90.00
_cell.angle_beta   90.00
_cell.angle_gamma   90.00
#
_symmetry.space_group_name_H-M   'P 1'
#
loop_
_entity.id
_entity.type
_entity.pdbx_description
1 polymer ?
#
loop_
_entity_poly.entity_id
_entity_poly.type
_entity_poly.pdbx_seq_one_letter_code
_entity_poly.pdbx_strand_id
1 'polypeptide(L)'
;MRPTRRHAAVGLVLLGGLLAGAAFSSQGSGGATALGAVRFSPLAVPAGGKVPPPPRRQVYWGAYASGVPFRQSSLTRLTRRAGRRPAIVMWYQDWSGNFPAQSAARLAHLGIVPMITWEPWKPPRVAGRPATIQPRYRLARITAGAFDRYLTRYAREIERYGGPVMLRPFHEMDGNWYPWGGTANGNRPRDFVPAWRHVHDLFTRLGVHNVTWVWSLNATSVPLRRDNTPREYWPGARYVDWIGLSGFNFGRSRSFGSWVSFNTLFRARIAQLRRYHRPIAITEIASVEVGGDKAAWIRQTFSQLRRSPLVRALIWYDHRDAGLQDWRIRSSRAAQAAFRHAVAARNIRSAPAAFQAAAAGF
;
A
#
# COMPACT_ATOMS: atom_id res chain seq x y z
N MET A 1 29.88 38.01 -24.03
CA MET A 1 28.68 37.25 -24.29
C MET A 1 28.75 35.95 -23.53
N ARG A 2 27.99 35.80 -22.45
CA ARG A 2 27.87 34.54 -21.65
C ARG A 2 26.56 33.84 -22.01
N PRO A 3 26.50 32.52 -22.21
CA PRO A 3 25.26 31.85 -22.50
C PRO A 3 24.40 31.64 -21.23
N THR A 4 23.19 32.10 -21.29
CA THR A 4 22.14 31.93 -20.26
C THR A 4 21.71 30.46 -20.16
N ARG A 5 21.88 29.88 -18.99
CA ARG A 5 21.34 28.55 -18.65
C ARG A 5 19.79 28.64 -18.61
N ARG A 6 19.14 28.01 -19.57
CA ARG A 6 17.69 27.78 -19.52
C ARG A 6 17.40 26.69 -18.47
N HIS A 7 16.75 27.07 -17.38
CA HIS A 7 16.17 26.14 -16.43
C HIS A 7 14.95 25.52 -17.09
N ALA A 8 15.01 24.22 -17.34
CA ALA A 8 13.85 23.45 -17.75
C ALA A 8 12.86 23.45 -16.58
N ALA A 9 11.72 24.09 -16.76
CA ALA A 9 10.59 24.02 -15.85
C ALA A 9 10.07 22.59 -15.87
N VAL A 10 10.25 21.86 -14.75
CA VAL A 10 9.59 20.59 -14.51
C VAL A 10 8.12 20.89 -14.33
N GLY A 11 7.30 20.42 -15.27
CA GLY A 11 5.88 20.66 -15.30
C GLY A 11 5.19 20.19 -14.01
N LEU A 12 4.34 21.04 -13.51
CA LEU A 12 3.47 20.86 -12.36
C LEU A 12 2.54 19.64 -12.60
N VAL A 13 2.84 18.51 -11.99
CA VAL A 13 1.98 17.32 -12.06
C VAL A 13 0.83 17.50 -11.06
N LEU A 14 -0.29 17.99 -11.54
CA LEU A 14 -1.57 17.94 -10.82
C LEU A 14 -2.10 16.49 -10.87
N LEU A 15 -1.78 15.71 -9.83
CA LEU A 15 -2.38 14.39 -9.60
C LEU A 15 -3.83 14.61 -9.14
N GLY A 16 -4.77 14.56 -10.08
CA GLY A 16 -6.18 14.34 -9.74
C GLY A 16 -6.32 12.95 -9.09
N GLY A 17 -6.90 12.90 -7.89
CA GLY A 17 -6.97 11.70 -7.06
C GLY A 17 -7.46 10.47 -7.81
N LEU A 18 -6.73 9.39 -7.69
CA LEU A 18 -7.18 8.04 -7.99
C LEU A 18 -8.26 7.65 -6.97
N LEU A 19 -9.52 7.82 -7.33
CA LEU A 19 -10.65 7.28 -6.58
C LEU A 19 -10.74 5.77 -6.86
N ALA A 20 -9.93 4.98 -6.20
CA ALA A 20 -10.11 3.53 -6.10
C ALA A 20 -11.03 3.21 -4.91
N GLY A 21 -12.18 3.86 -4.86
CA GLY A 21 -13.26 3.54 -3.93
C GLY A 21 -14.18 2.49 -4.53
N ALA A 22 -13.85 1.22 -4.47
CA ALA A 22 -14.84 0.16 -4.63
C ALA A 22 -15.68 0.11 -3.35
N ALA A 23 -16.76 0.88 -3.29
CA ALA A 23 -17.78 0.74 -2.27
C ALA A 23 -18.46 -0.63 -2.44
N PHE A 24 -18.14 -1.59 -1.59
CA PHE A 24 -18.94 -2.79 -1.40
C PHE A 24 -20.02 -2.51 -0.36
N SER A 25 -21.23 -2.20 -0.81
CA SER A 25 -22.42 -2.24 0.01
C SER A 25 -22.69 -3.70 0.40
N SER A 26 -22.70 -3.99 1.69
CA SER A 26 -23.26 -5.22 2.25
C SER A 26 -24.79 -5.09 2.23
N GLN A 27 -25.45 -5.68 1.24
CA GLN A 27 -26.85 -6.08 1.34
C GLN A 27 -26.90 -7.60 1.33
N GLY A 28 -27.56 -8.16 2.33
CA GLY A 28 -27.80 -9.60 2.43
C GLY A 28 -28.40 -9.99 3.77
N SER A 29 -29.63 -9.52 4.06
CA SER A 29 -30.51 -10.18 5.00
C SER A 29 -31.15 -11.37 4.29
N GLY A 30 -30.89 -12.59 4.75
CA GLY A 30 -31.53 -13.79 4.18
C GLY A 30 -31.16 -15.04 4.95
N GLY A 31 -32.11 -15.56 5.76
CA GLY A 31 -32.31 -16.96 6.04
C GLY A 31 -31.20 -17.71 6.78
N ALA A 32 -31.34 -17.84 8.08
CA ALA A 32 -30.59 -18.80 8.88
C ALA A 32 -31.11 -20.21 8.60
N THR A 33 -30.38 -21.00 7.82
CA THR A 33 -30.44 -22.46 7.86
C THR A 33 -29.17 -22.93 8.58
N ALA A 34 -29.38 -23.62 9.71
CA ALA A 34 -28.33 -24.20 10.52
C ALA A 34 -27.64 -25.31 9.72
N LEU A 35 -26.50 -24.99 9.10
CA LEU A 35 -25.53 -25.96 8.61
C LEU A 35 -24.45 -26.10 9.67
N GLY A 36 -24.16 -27.35 10.06
CA GLY A 36 -23.31 -27.75 11.15
C GLY A 36 -21.99 -26.93 11.20
N ALA A 37 -21.66 -26.48 12.39
CA ALA A 37 -20.42 -25.80 12.68
C ALA A 37 -19.23 -26.73 12.35
N VAL A 38 -18.66 -26.58 11.15
CA VAL A 38 -17.33 -27.10 10.88
C VAL A 38 -16.40 -26.32 11.80
N ARG A 39 -16.02 -26.95 12.90
CA ARG A 39 -14.93 -26.44 13.75
C ARG A 39 -13.66 -26.50 12.91
N PHE A 40 -13.29 -25.38 12.31
CA PHE A 40 -11.94 -25.20 11.81
C PHE A 40 -11.02 -25.20 13.03
N SER A 41 -10.22 -26.24 13.17
CA SER A 41 -9.04 -26.16 14.04
C SER A 41 -8.27 -24.92 13.63
N PRO A 42 -7.89 -24.05 14.57
CA PRO A 42 -7.05 -22.90 14.24
C PRO A 42 -5.70 -23.48 13.80
N LEU A 43 -5.51 -23.57 12.47
CA LEU A 43 -4.18 -23.83 11.94
C LEU A 43 -3.29 -22.71 12.48
N ALA A 44 -2.18 -23.10 13.10
CA ALA A 44 -1.31 -22.17 13.81
C ALA A 44 -0.85 -21.06 12.85
N VAL A 45 -1.48 -19.89 12.98
CA VAL A 45 -0.94 -18.66 12.40
C VAL A 45 0.39 -18.45 13.13
N PRO A 46 1.54 -18.26 12.44
CA PRO A 46 2.79 -18.04 13.12
C PRO A 46 2.63 -16.95 14.15
N ALA A 47 2.99 -17.22 15.42
CA ALA A 47 2.80 -16.30 16.52
C ALA A 47 3.37 -14.93 16.14
N GLY A 48 2.51 -13.91 16.23
CA GLY A 48 2.66 -12.64 15.57
C GLY A 48 3.83 -11.81 15.99
N GLY A 49 4.81 -11.77 15.13
CA GLY A 49 5.85 -10.77 15.15
C GLY A 49 5.67 -9.76 14.02
N LYS A 50 6.49 -8.72 14.01
CA LYS A 50 6.61 -7.79 12.89
C LYS A 50 7.14 -8.51 11.66
N VAL A 51 6.72 -8.07 10.47
CA VAL A 51 7.20 -8.61 9.19
C VAL A 51 8.64 -8.11 8.92
N PRO A 52 9.65 -8.98 8.99
CA PRO A 52 11.03 -8.57 8.71
C PRO A 52 11.23 -8.33 7.21
N PRO A 53 12.19 -7.50 6.82
CA PRO A 53 12.60 -7.41 5.42
C PRO A 53 13.23 -8.75 4.97
N PRO A 54 13.13 -9.11 3.69
CA PRO A 54 13.83 -10.27 3.17
C PRO A 54 15.35 -10.06 3.22
N PRO A 55 16.21 -11.07 3.08
CA PRO A 55 17.67 -10.92 3.00
C PRO A 55 18.09 -9.86 1.99
N ARG A 56 19.26 -9.22 2.18
CA ARG A 56 19.76 -8.18 1.28
C ARG A 56 19.68 -8.62 -0.19
N ARG A 57 19.31 -7.68 -1.07
CA ARG A 57 19.09 -7.89 -2.50
C ARG A 57 17.92 -8.80 -2.86
N GLN A 58 17.15 -9.27 -1.88
CA GLN A 58 15.87 -9.95 -2.13
C GLN A 58 14.71 -8.99 -1.90
N VAL A 59 13.60 -9.23 -2.62
CA VAL A 59 12.42 -8.37 -2.62
C VAL A 59 11.17 -9.24 -2.51
N TYR A 60 10.29 -8.94 -1.55
CA TYR A 60 8.95 -9.50 -1.54
C TYR A 60 8.16 -8.90 -2.69
N TRP A 61 7.53 -9.73 -3.52
CA TRP A 61 6.53 -9.21 -4.43
C TRP A 61 5.13 -9.35 -3.82
N GLY A 62 4.32 -8.35 -4.03
CA GLY A 62 2.94 -8.30 -3.57
C GLY A 62 2.04 -7.71 -4.62
N ALA A 63 0.73 -7.71 -4.33
CA ALA A 63 -0.23 -7.08 -5.20
C ALA A 63 -1.45 -6.56 -4.44
N TYR A 64 -2.04 -5.48 -4.98
CA TYR A 64 -3.43 -5.15 -4.88
C TYR A 64 -4.14 -5.69 -6.12
N ALA A 65 -5.29 -6.33 -5.95
CA ALA A 65 -6.14 -6.72 -7.06
C ALA A 65 -7.62 -6.74 -6.64
N SER A 66 -8.51 -6.43 -7.57
CA SER A 66 -9.95 -6.38 -7.30
C SER A 66 -10.48 -7.69 -6.73
N GLY A 67 -11.18 -7.60 -5.61
CA GLY A 67 -11.78 -8.73 -4.89
C GLY A 67 -10.83 -9.53 -4.02
N VAL A 68 -9.53 -9.21 -4.00
CA VAL A 68 -8.55 -9.79 -3.07
C VAL A 68 -8.50 -8.91 -1.82
N PRO A 69 -8.49 -9.47 -0.60
CA PRO A 69 -8.46 -10.88 -0.20
C PRO A 69 -9.85 -11.52 -0.06
N PHE A 70 -10.92 -10.80 -0.28
CA PHE A 70 -12.29 -11.18 0.10
C PHE A 70 -12.87 -12.35 -0.71
N ARG A 71 -12.40 -12.51 -1.96
CA ARG A 71 -12.81 -13.61 -2.85
C ARG A 71 -11.64 -14.52 -3.16
N GLN A 72 -11.69 -15.77 -2.73
CA GLN A 72 -10.64 -16.76 -2.99
C GLN A 72 -10.33 -16.92 -4.49
N SER A 73 -11.38 -16.94 -5.34
CA SER A 73 -11.22 -17.02 -6.79
C SER A 73 -10.42 -15.86 -7.37
N SER A 74 -10.44 -14.67 -6.73
CA SER A 74 -9.64 -13.51 -7.15
C SER A 74 -8.16 -13.73 -6.84
N LEU A 75 -7.81 -14.28 -5.69
CA LEU A 75 -6.43 -14.62 -5.33
C LEU A 75 -5.88 -15.73 -6.24
N THR A 76 -6.68 -16.77 -6.52
CA THR A 76 -6.30 -17.83 -7.45
C THR A 76 -6.05 -17.28 -8.85
N ARG A 77 -6.92 -16.39 -9.35
CA ARG A 77 -6.72 -15.71 -10.65
C ARG A 77 -5.46 -14.86 -10.67
N LEU A 78 -5.19 -14.08 -9.61
CA LEU A 78 -3.99 -13.27 -9.49
C LEU A 78 -2.73 -14.15 -9.55
N THR A 79 -2.67 -15.21 -8.73
CA THR A 79 -1.55 -16.15 -8.69
C THR A 79 -1.31 -16.80 -10.06
N ARG A 80 -2.36 -17.26 -10.73
CA ARG A 80 -2.25 -17.85 -12.08
C ARG A 80 -1.75 -16.85 -13.11
N ARG A 81 -2.22 -15.60 -13.06
CA ARG A 81 -1.78 -14.52 -13.98
C ARG A 81 -0.32 -14.16 -13.78
N ALA A 82 0.10 -14.01 -12.55
CA ALA A 82 1.47 -13.70 -12.19
C ALA A 82 2.43 -14.91 -12.36
N GLY A 83 1.91 -16.15 -12.39
CA GLY A 83 2.71 -17.37 -12.41
C GLY A 83 3.35 -17.74 -11.09
N ARG A 84 3.14 -16.92 -10.03
CA ARG A 84 3.70 -17.12 -8.70
C ARG A 84 2.80 -16.48 -7.65
N ARG A 85 2.71 -17.09 -6.46
CA ARG A 85 1.95 -16.56 -5.32
C ARG A 85 2.63 -15.29 -4.79
N PRO A 86 1.89 -14.21 -4.45
CA PRO A 86 2.45 -13.04 -3.81
C PRO A 86 2.87 -13.33 -2.37
N ALA A 87 3.91 -12.65 -1.88
CA ALA A 87 4.29 -12.64 -0.47
C ALA A 87 3.40 -11.69 0.36
N ILE A 88 2.88 -10.65 -0.27
CA ILE A 88 2.06 -9.62 0.36
C ILE A 88 0.81 -9.39 -0.49
N VAL A 89 -0.35 -9.36 0.15
CA VAL A 89 -1.60 -8.93 -0.47
C VAL A 89 -2.06 -7.67 0.21
N MET A 90 -2.24 -6.60 -0.57
CA MET A 90 -2.71 -5.31 -0.09
C MET A 90 -4.18 -5.08 -0.45
N TRP A 91 -4.90 -4.40 0.43
CA TRP A 91 -6.22 -3.83 0.14
C TRP A 91 -6.42 -2.50 0.88
N TYR A 92 -7.41 -1.74 0.43
CA TYR A 92 -7.82 -0.49 1.06
C TYR A 92 -8.97 -0.74 2.01
N GLN A 93 -8.96 -0.06 3.15
CA GLN A 93 -10.02 -0.12 4.14
C GLN A 93 -10.19 1.22 4.83
N ASP A 94 -11.39 1.76 4.76
CA ASP A 94 -11.75 2.97 5.48
C ASP A 94 -12.00 2.70 6.99
N TRP A 95 -12.09 3.78 7.78
CA TRP A 95 -12.31 3.71 9.22
C TRP A 95 -13.78 3.48 9.60
N SER A 96 -14.56 2.77 8.81
CA SER A 96 -15.92 2.35 9.15
C SER A 96 -16.04 0.85 9.40
N GLY A 97 -15.19 0.04 8.78
CA GLY A 97 -15.22 -1.41 8.85
C GLY A 97 -14.42 -2.02 10.00
N ASN A 98 -14.73 -3.25 10.36
CA ASN A 98 -13.96 -4.07 11.30
C ASN A 98 -12.73 -4.67 10.61
N PHE A 99 -11.75 -5.12 11.38
CA PHE A 99 -10.62 -5.88 10.83
C PHE A 99 -11.11 -7.20 10.21
N PRO A 100 -10.77 -7.50 8.94
CA PRO A 100 -11.28 -8.68 8.26
C PRO A 100 -10.49 -9.94 8.64
N ALA A 101 -10.60 -10.37 9.90
CA ALA A 101 -9.80 -11.43 10.52
C ALA A 101 -9.82 -12.74 9.71
N GLN A 102 -10.99 -13.19 9.21
CA GLN A 102 -11.07 -14.39 8.40
C GLN A 102 -10.29 -14.31 7.09
N SER A 103 -10.30 -13.13 6.44
CA SER A 103 -9.54 -12.92 5.20
C SER A 103 -8.05 -12.86 5.47
N ALA A 104 -7.65 -12.23 6.57
CA ALA A 104 -6.26 -12.20 7.03
C ALA A 104 -5.76 -13.60 7.38
N ALA A 105 -6.54 -14.41 8.11
CA ALA A 105 -6.21 -15.77 8.44
C ALA A 105 -6.05 -16.66 7.20
N ARG A 106 -6.96 -16.56 6.22
CA ARG A 106 -6.81 -17.30 4.95
C ARG A 106 -5.52 -16.95 4.21
N LEU A 107 -5.11 -15.66 4.21
CA LEU A 107 -3.84 -15.26 3.62
C LEU A 107 -2.66 -15.85 4.39
N ALA A 108 -2.69 -15.80 5.73
CA ALA A 108 -1.63 -16.32 6.58
C ALA A 108 -1.40 -17.82 6.36
N HIS A 109 -2.46 -18.62 6.25
CA HIS A 109 -2.37 -20.05 5.91
C HIS A 109 -1.71 -20.33 4.56
N LEU A 110 -1.80 -19.38 3.64
CA LEU A 110 -1.13 -19.45 2.35
C LEU A 110 0.31 -18.88 2.39
N GLY A 111 0.81 -18.49 3.57
CA GLY A 111 2.11 -17.83 3.72
C GLY A 111 2.14 -16.41 3.13
N ILE A 112 0.99 -15.73 3.08
CA ILE A 112 0.85 -14.38 2.51
C ILE A 112 0.58 -13.38 3.64
N VAL A 113 1.36 -12.32 3.70
CA VAL A 113 1.17 -11.21 4.65
C VAL A 113 0.02 -10.30 4.21
N PRO A 114 -0.96 -10.04 5.06
CA PRO A 114 -1.94 -8.98 4.85
C PRO A 114 -1.28 -7.60 5.00
N MET A 115 -1.46 -6.72 4.01
CA MET A 115 -1.14 -5.29 4.11
C MET A 115 -2.42 -4.49 3.97
N ILE A 116 -2.73 -3.67 4.97
CA ILE A 116 -3.94 -2.85 4.98
C ILE A 116 -3.57 -1.40 4.79
N THR A 117 -3.96 -0.82 3.66
CA THR A 117 -4.00 0.62 3.47
C THR A 117 -5.21 1.15 4.22
N TRP A 118 -4.97 1.79 5.37
CA TRP A 118 -6.00 2.09 6.37
C TRP A 118 -6.32 3.57 6.42
N GLU A 119 -7.50 3.90 5.92
CA GLU A 119 -7.87 5.22 5.45
C GLU A 119 -8.86 5.91 6.39
N PRO A 120 -8.46 7.01 7.07
CA PRO A 120 -9.36 7.79 7.92
C PRO A 120 -10.26 8.70 7.08
N TRP A 121 -11.26 8.12 6.48
CA TRP A 121 -12.29 8.85 5.72
C TRP A 121 -13.54 8.01 5.55
N LYS A 122 -14.53 8.61 4.93
CA LYS A 122 -15.67 7.91 4.33
C LYS A 122 -15.57 8.10 2.81
N PRO A 123 -15.24 7.05 2.05
CA PRO A 123 -15.14 7.15 0.60
C PRO A 123 -16.42 7.73 0.00
N PRO A 124 -16.34 8.56 -1.06
CA PRO A 124 -17.52 9.08 -1.72
C PRO A 124 -18.31 7.92 -2.34
N ARG A 125 -19.65 7.97 -2.22
CA ARG A 125 -20.53 6.98 -2.82
C ARG A 125 -20.62 7.10 -4.34
N VAL A 126 -20.27 8.28 -4.86
CA VAL A 126 -20.32 8.62 -6.29
C VAL A 126 -18.91 8.91 -6.76
N ALA A 127 -18.46 8.21 -7.80
CA ALA A 127 -17.18 8.47 -8.44
C ALA A 127 -17.11 9.92 -8.95
N GLY A 128 -15.93 10.54 -8.82
CA GLY A 128 -15.68 11.90 -9.31
C GLY A 128 -16.06 13.05 -8.36
N ARG A 129 -16.70 12.79 -7.21
CA ARG A 129 -16.90 13.86 -6.21
C ARG A 129 -15.65 14.04 -5.36
N PRO A 130 -15.23 15.30 -5.06
CA PRO A 130 -14.12 15.56 -4.18
C PRO A 130 -14.39 14.99 -2.78
N ALA A 131 -13.60 14.00 -2.36
CA ALA A 131 -13.68 13.41 -1.03
C ALA A 131 -12.68 14.03 -0.05
N THR A 132 -11.89 14.99 -0.52
CA THR A 132 -10.76 15.58 0.20
C THR A 132 -11.20 16.40 1.42
N ILE A 133 -12.37 17.05 1.34
CA ILE A 133 -12.87 17.91 2.43
C ILE A 133 -13.83 17.12 3.30
N GLN A 134 -13.31 16.60 4.39
CA GLN A 134 -14.07 15.88 5.41
C GLN A 134 -13.61 16.33 6.82
N PRO A 135 -14.16 17.43 7.36
CA PRO A 135 -13.69 18.03 8.63
C PRO A 135 -13.68 17.07 9.81
N ARG A 136 -14.56 16.07 9.81
CA ARG A 136 -14.60 15.00 10.82
C ARG A 136 -13.27 14.26 10.91
N TYR A 137 -12.56 14.07 9.77
CA TYR A 137 -11.32 13.29 9.67
C TYR A 137 -10.05 14.16 9.62
N ARG A 138 -10.11 15.40 10.14
CA ARG A 138 -8.92 16.24 10.31
C ARG A 138 -7.94 15.57 11.26
N LEU A 139 -6.65 15.70 10.99
CA LEU A 139 -5.59 15.13 11.83
C LEU A 139 -5.68 15.57 13.28
N ALA A 140 -6.01 16.84 13.56
CA ALA A 140 -6.20 17.37 14.90
C ALA A 140 -7.31 16.63 15.68
N ARG A 141 -8.39 16.22 15.02
CA ARG A 141 -9.46 15.45 15.67
C ARG A 141 -9.03 14.03 16.00
N ILE A 142 -8.19 13.42 15.14
CA ILE A 142 -7.60 12.10 15.39
C ILE A 142 -6.69 12.18 16.61
N THR A 143 -5.81 13.19 16.65
CA THR A 143 -4.93 13.45 17.80
C THR A 143 -5.70 13.69 19.11
N ALA A 144 -6.88 14.34 19.03
CA ALA A 144 -7.76 14.59 20.18
C ALA A 144 -8.60 13.36 20.61
N GLY A 145 -8.38 12.18 20.04
CA GLY A 145 -9.05 10.94 20.43
C GLY A 145 -10.47 10.74 19.87
N ALA A 146 -10.91 11.55 18.89
CA ALA A 146 -12.27 11.44 18.35
C ALA A 146 -12.60 10.07 17.75
N PHE A 147 -11.59 9.22 17.50
CA PHE A 147 -11.72 7.89 16.93
C PHE A 147 -11.26 6.77 17.86
N ASP A 148 -10.91 7.05 19.12
CA ASP A 148 -10.31 6.06 20.03
C ASP A 148 -11.16 4.82 20.23
N ARG A 149 -12.48 4.97 20.29
CA ARG A 149 -13.40 3.82 20.35
C ARG A 149 -13.25 2.89 19.13
N TYR A 150 -13.17 3.46 17.92
CA TYR A 150 -12.96 2.71 16.70
C TYR A 150 -11.58 2.07 16.66
N LEU A 151 -10.54 2.85 16.96
CA LEU A 151 -9.15 2.41 16.97
C LEU A 151 -8.91 1.29 17.97
N THR A 152 -9.46 1.40 19.19
CA THR A 152 -9.39 0.36 20.22
C THR A 152 -10.04 -0.94 19.76
N ARG A 153 -11.24 -0.88 19.17
CA ARG A 153 -11.90 -2.07 18.64
C ARG A 153 -11.06 -2.75 17.57
N TYR A 154 -10.58 -1.98 16.59
CA TYR A 154 -9.77 -2.46 15.48
C TYR A 154 -8.45 -3.08 15.96
N ALA A 155 -7.78 -2.43 16.92
CA ALA A 155 -6.57 -2.92 17.56
C ALA A 155 -6.79 -4.28 18.26
N ARG A 156 -7.88 -4.41 19.04
CA ARG A 156 -8.26 -5.66 19.70
C ARG A 156 -8.61 -6.78 18.72
N GLU A 157 -9.18 -6.46 17.57
CA GLU A 157 -9.46 -7.44 16.52
C GLU A 157 -8.16 -7.96 15.87
N ILE A 158 -7.16 -7.09 15.65
CA ILE A 158 -5.82 -7.49 15.19
C ILE A 158 -5.08 -8.32 16.25
N GLU A 159 -5.17 -7.94 17.51
CA GLU A 159 -4.59 -8.71 18.62
C GLU A 159 -5.15 -10.13 18.64
N ARG A 160 -6.50 -10.27 18.62
CA ARG A 160 -7.16 -11.59 18.61
C ARG A 160 -6.86 -12.43 17.37
N TYR A 161 -6.63 -11.80 16.22
CA TYR A 161 -6.16 -12.49 15.02
C TYR A 161 -4.78 -13.14 15.25
N GLY A 162 -3.88 -12.49 15.99
CA GLY A 162 -2.58 -13.00 16.42
C GLY A 162 -1.51 -13.09 15.34
N GLY A 163 -1.86 -13.12 14.06
CA GLY A 163 -0.91 -13.20 12.96
C GLY A 163 -0.32 -11.83 12.57
N PRO A 164 0.77 -11.80 11.79
CA PRO A 164 1.41 -10.57 11.38
C PRO A 164 0.53 -9.77 10.41
N VAL A 165 0.50 -8.46 10.61
CA VAL A 165 -0.20 -7.49 9.74
C VAL A 165 0.73 -6.35 9.41
N MET A 166 0.84 -5.96 8.14
CA MET A 166 1.40 -4.67 7.75
C MET A 166 0.27 -3.64 7.72
N LEU A 167 0.33 -2.64 8.58
CA LEU A 167 -0.67 -1.57 8.64
C LEU A 167 -0.08 -0.28 8.04
N ARG A 168 -0.74 0.25 7.04
CA ARG A 168 -0.34 1.43 6.27
C ARG A 168 -1.40 2.54 6.43
N PRO A 169 -1.45 3.19 7.62
CA PRO A 169 -2.40 4.27 7.85
C PRO A 169 -1.95 5.56 7.14
N PHE A 170 -2.91 6.43 6.82
CA PHE A 170 -2.63 7.78 6.28
C PHE A 170 -1.68 7.79 5.08
N HIS A 171 -1.77 6.82 4.17
CA HIS A 171 -0.87 6.75 3.03
C HIS A 171 -0.92 8.03 2.20
N GLU A 172 0.17 8.34 1.52
CA GLU A 172 0.29 9.51 0.64
C GLU A 172 -0.05 10.85 1.32
N MET A 173 0.30 10.99 2.60
CA MET A 173 0.03 12.17 3.42
C MET A 173 0.67 13.46 2.89
N ASP A 174 1.67 13.34 2.03
CA ASP A 174 2.33 14.45 1.35
C ASP A 174 1.64 14.86 0.02
N GLY A 175 0.45 14.25 -0.25
CA GLY A 175 -0.49 14.65 -1.30
C GLY A 175 -1.63 15.53 -0.78
N ASN A 176 -2.41 16.11 -1.69
CA ASN A 176 -3.54 16.99 -1.35
C ASN A 176 -4.91 16.44 -1.76
N TRP A 177 -5.02 15.14 -2.01
CA TRP A 177 -6.24 14.47 -2.51
C TRP A 177 -6.95 13.62 -1.46
N TYR A 178 -6.38 13.44 -0.27
CA TYR A 178 -7.01 12.74 0.85
C TYR A 178 -7.28 13.66 2.04
N PRO A 179 -8.32 13.39 2.86
CA PRO A 179 -8.65 14.22 4.03
C PRO A 179 -7.54 14.28 5.09
N TRP A 180 -6.65 13.31 5.13
CA TRP A 180 -5.50 13.25 6.04
C TRP A 180 -4.22 13.87 5.45
N GLY A 181 -4.27 14.36 4.21
CA GLY A 181 -3.14 15.06 3.60
C GLY A 181 -2.75 16.30 4.41
N GLY A 182 -1.45 16.52 4.60
CA GLY A 182 -0.96 17.64 5.40
C GLY A 182 -1.18 19.02 4.76
N THR A 183 -1.64 19.06 3.52
CA THR A 183 -1.99 20.30 2.82
C THR A 183 -3.45 20.32 2.37
N ALA A 184 -4.28 19.43 2.92
CA ALA A 184 -5.67 19.25 2.56
C ALA A 184 -6.58 19.36 3.80
N ASN A 185 -7.90 19.50 3.60
CA ASN A 185 -8.92 19.41 4.65
C ASN A 185 -8.71 20.36 5.86
N GLY A 186 -7.93 21.43 5.68
CA GLY A 186 -7.56 22.35 6.76
C GLY A 186 -6.45 21.81 7.68
N ASN A 187 -5.76 20.75 7.33
CA ASN A 187 -4.57 20.25 8.00
C ASN A 187 -3.32 21.06 7.62
N ARG A 188 -2.30 20.96 8.45
CA ARG A 188 -0.93 21.39 8.19
C ARG A 188 0.01 20.18 8.24
N PRO A 189 1.15 20.13 7.53
CA PRO A 189 2.09 19.00 7.60
C PRO A 189 2.47 18.61 9.02
N ARG A 190 2.69 19.59 9.90
CA ARG A 190 3.02 19.38 11.33
C ARG A 190 1.94 18.65 12.14
N ASP A 191 0.68 18.65 11.69
CA ASP A 191 -0.42 17.99 12.40
C ASP A 191 -0.38 16.46 12.24
N PHE A 192 0.39 15.97 11.23
CA PHE A 192 0.49 14.55 10.92
C PHE A 192 1.20 13.73 12.00
N VAL A 193 2.33 14.21 12.47
CA VAL A 193 3.16 13.47 13.44
C VAL A 193 2.40 13.18 14.73
N PRO A 194 1.71 14.15 15.36
CA PRO A 194 0.87 13.86 16.53
C PRO A 194 -0.22 12.83 16.24
N ALA A 195 -0.90 12.91 15.09
CA ALA A 195 -1.97 11.96 14.73
C ALA A 195 -1.43 10.54 14.54
N TRP A 196 -0.29 10.40 13.83
CA TRP A 196 0.38 9.10 13.66
C TRP A 196 0.77 8.48 15.01
N ARG A 197 1.45 9.28 15.86
CA ARG A 197 1.88 8.82 17.19
C ARG A 197 0.71 8.42 18.07
N HIS A 198 -0.37 9.19 18.06
CA HIS A 198 -1.58 8.88 18.82
C HIS A 198 -2.13 7.49 18.46
N VAL A 199 -2.27 7.20 17.17
CA VAL A 199 -2.75 5.90 16.69
C VAL A 199 -1.79 4.77 17.09
N HIS A 200 -0.49 4.95 16.85
CA HIS A 200 0.53 3.96 17.20
C HIS A 200 0.57 3.69 18.70
N ASP A 201 0.60 4.74 19.52
CA ASP A 201 0.72 4.61 20.98
C ASP A 201 -0.55 4.00 21.60
N LEU A 202 -1.72 4.21 21.01
CA LEU A 202 -2.95 3.53 21.41
C LEU A 202 -2.81 2.00 21.21
N PHE A 203 -2.33 1.55 20.06
CA PHE A 203 -2.06 0.12 19.82
C PHE A 203 -1.04 -0.45 20.81
N THR A 204 0.05 0.29 21.05
CA THR A 204 1.09 -0.11 22.01
C THR A 204 0.55 -0.26 23.42
N ARG A 205 -0.25 0.71 23.90
CA ARG A 205 -0.91 0.62 25.23
C ARG A 205 -1.86 -0.56 25.36
N LEU A 206 -2.46 -0.98 24.26
CA LEU A 206 -3.34 -2.16 24.21
C LEU A 206 -2.58 -3.49 24.10
N GLY A 207 -1.23 -3.48 24.05
CA GLY A 207 -0.40 -4.69 23.91
C GLY A 207 -0.40 -5.32 22.51
N VAL A 208 -0.74 -4.58 21.48
CA VAL A 208 -0.77 -5.09 20.10
C VAL A 208 0.63 -5.09 19.50
N HIS A 209 1.27 -6.26 19.40
CA HIS A 209 2.68 -6.40 18.97
C HIS A 209 2.85 -6.98 17.55
N ASN A 210 1.77 -7.46 16.94
CA ASN A 210 1.78 -8.13 15.64
C ASN A 210 1.54 -7.19 14.45
N VAL A 211 1.66 -5.87 14.66
CA VAL A 211 1.53 -4.83 13.62
C VAL A 211 2.89 -4.34 13.18
N THR A 212 3.14 -4.41 11.87
CA THR A 212 4.26 -3.78 11.18
C THR A 212 3.79 -2.45 10.60
N TRP A 213 4.32 -1.34 11.09
CA TRP A 213 3.90 0.01 10.73
C TRP A 213 4.57 0.49 9.45
N VAL A 214 3.77 0.80 8.43
CA VAL A 214 4.24 1.25 7.12
C VAL A 214 3.93 2.73 6.91
N TRP A 215 4.92 3.59 7.04
CA TRP A 215 4.83 5.03 6.80
C TRP A 215 5.02 5.32 5.31
N SER A 216 3.99 5.77 4.59
CA SER A 216 3.96 5.72 3.13
C SER A 216 3.69 7.09 2.49
N LEU A 217 4.65 7.52 1.69
CA LEU A 217 4.64 8.77 0.94
C LEU A 217 4.37 8.54 -0.56
N ASN A 218 4.10 9.61 -1.25
CA ASN A 218 4.19 9.64 -2.71
C ASN A 218 5.63 9.68 -3.21
N ALA A 219 5.83 9.26 -4.44
CA ALA A 219 7.09 9.46 -5.17
C ALA A 219 7.47 10.94 -5.23
N THR A 220 6.47 11.83 -5.30
CA THR A 220 6.66 13.30 -5.27
C THR A 220 5.59 13.93 -4.40
N SER A 221 5.98 14.83 -3.50
CA SER A 221 5.01 15.57 -2.67
C SER A 221 4.21 16.57 -3.52
N VAL A 222 2.90 16.68 -3.26
CA VAL A 222 1.99 17.58 -3.97
C VAL A 222 1.13 18.34 -2.95
N PRO A 223 1.16 19.68 -2.95
CA PRO A 223 1.96 20.58 -3.77
C PRO A 223 3.45 20.54 -3.39
N LEU A 224 4.31 20.93 -4.32
CA LEU A 224 5.74 21.17 -4.04
C LEU A 224 5.87 22.46 -3.21
N ARG A 225 6.07 22.29 -1.89
CA ARG A 225 6.24 23.38 -0.94
C ARG A 225 7.39 23.05 0.02
N ARG A 226 8.01 24.08 0.61
CA ARG A 226 9.12 23.93 1.56
C ARG A 226 8.70 23.17 2.83
N ASP A 227 7.45 23.32 3.25
CA ASP A 227 6.83 22.67 4.40
C ASP A 227 6.06 21.36 4.06
N ASN A 228 6.12 20.90 2.80
CA ASN A 228 5.50 19.63 2.38
C ASN A 228 6.58 18.62 1.95
N THR A 229 7.48 18.30 2.86
CA THR A 229 8.61 17.41 2.64
C THR A 229 8.53 16.18 3.55
N PRO A 230 9.18 15.04 3.24
CA PRO A 230 9.19 13.87 4.10
C PRO A 230 9.59 14.15 5.55
N ARG A 231 10.44 15.14 5.78
CA ARG A 231 10.89 15.52 7.13
C ARG A 231 9.73 15.96 8.02
N GLU A 232 8.79 16.72 7.47
CA GLU A 232 7.65 17.27 8.20
C GLU A 232 6.66 16.18 8.66
N TYR A 233 6.70 15.01 8.00
CA TYR A 233 5.83 13.87 8.25
C TYR A 233 6.51 12.74 9.02
N TRP A 234 7.81 12.83 9.32
CA TRP A 234 8.55 11.74 9.96
C TRP A 234 8.21 11.62 11.45
N PRO A 235 7.51 10.54 11.89
CA PRO A 235 7.08 10.43 13.28
C PRO A 235 8.18 9.98 14.24
N GLY A 236 9.33 9.56 13.72
CA GLY A 236 10.44 9.03 14.50
C GLY A 236 10.64 7.53 14.31
N ALA A 237 11.88 7.07 14.51
CA ALA A 237 12.28 5.69 14.22
C ALA A 237 11.50 4.63 14.98
N ARG A 238 11.10 4.88 16.25
CA ARG A 238 10.34 3.90 17.05
C ARG A 238 8.91 3.66 16.54
N TYR A 239 8.39 4.56 15.70
CA TYR A 239 7.02 4.54 15.20
C TYR A 239 6.89 3.95 13.78
N VAL A 240 7.99 3.59 13.14
CA VAL A 240 8.00 3.15 11.75
C VAL A 240 8.88 1.92 11.59
N ASP A 241 8.33 0.86 11.05
CA ASP A 241 9.07 -0.37 10.72
C ASP A 241 9.49 -0.38 9.25
N TRP A 242 8.62 0.09 8.36
CA TRP A 242 8.87 0.17 6.92
C TRP A 242 8.47 1.53 6.37
N ILE A 243 9.18 1.97 5.36
CA ILE A 243 8.80 3.13 4.56
C ILE A 243 8.08 2.64 3.31
N GLY A 244 6.91 3.22 3.02
CA GLY A 244 6.16 2.99 1.79
C GLY A 244 6.38 4.10 0.77
N LEU A 245 6.32 3.75 -0.52
CA LEU A 245 6.30 4.70 -1.63
C LEU A 245 5.26 4.30 -2.67
N SER A 246 4.45 5.25 -3.13
CA SER A 246 3.51 5.09 -4.24
C SER A 246 3.96 5.88 -5.45
N GLY A 247 3.81 5.31 -6.65
CA GLY A 247 4.09 6.02 -7.89
C GLY A 247 3.73 5.20 -9.13
N PHE A 248 3.16 5.87 -10.13
CA PHE A 248 2.60 5.25 -11.31
C PHE A 248 3.21 5.83 -12.59
N ASN A 249 3.45 4.98 -13.58
CA ASN A 249 3.74 5.42 -14.94
C ASN A 249 2.43 5.59 -15.71
N PHE A 250 1.89 6.81 -15.70
CA PHE A 250 0.65 7.16 -16.40
C PHE A 250 0.81 7.17 -17.92
N GLY A 251 2.04 7.16 -18.43
CA GLY A 251 2.28 7.32 -19.86
C GLY A 251 1.53 8.54 -20.41
N ARG A 252 0.80 8.35 -21.51
CA ARG A 252 -0.07 9.38 -22.11
C ARG A 252 -1.57 9.17 -21.79
N SER A 253 -1.89 8.39 -20.75
CA SER A 253 -3.29 8.14 -20.35
C SER A 253 -3.92 9.29 -19.55
N ARG A 254 -3.17 10.32 -19.22
CA ARG A 254 -3.60 11.57 -18.58
C ARG A 254 -2.93 12.75 -19.26
N SER A 255 -3.58 13.91 -19.27
CA SER A 255 -3.06 15.14 -19.88
C SER A 255 -1.74 15.61 -19.27
N PHE A 256 -1.53 15.34 -17.98
CA PHE A 256 -0.29 15.64 -17.26
C PHE A 256 0.72 14.47 -17.31
N GLY A 257 0.32 13.31 -17.85
CA GLY A 257 1.13 12.10 -17.84
C GLY A 257 2.24 12.13 -18.88
N SER A 258 3.37 11.55 -18.53
CA SER A 258 4.46 11.23 -19.45
C SER A 258 4.95 9.81 -19.18
N TRP A 259 5.62 9.22 -20.18
CA TRP A 259 6.24 7.92 -20.00
C TRP A 259 7.49 8.06 -19.13
N VAL A 260 7.45 7.49 -17.95
CA VAL A 260 8.52 7.62 -16.97
C VAL A 260 9.03 6.26 -16.51
N SER A 261 10.35 6.17 -16.28
CA SER A 261 10.98 4.96 -15.76
C SER A 261 10.79 4.81 -14.25
N PHE A 262 11.08 3.61 -13.73
CA PHE A 262 11.18 3.38 -12.27
C PHE A 262 12.13 4.38 -11.60
N ASN A 263 13.29 4.61 -12.21
CA ASN A 263 14.27 5.55 -11.66
C ASN A 263 13.77 6.98 -11.67
N THR A 264 13.07 7.39 -12.70
CA THR A 264 12.46 8.75 -12.77
C THR A 264 11.45 8.93 -11.65
N LEU A 265 10.65 7.90 -11.35
CA LEU A 265 9.66 7.93 -10.27
C LEU A 265 10.30 7.96 -8.89
N PHE A 266 11.26 7.08 -8.61
CA PHE A 266 11.60 6.75 -7.24
C PHE A 266 13.02 7.08 -6.79
N ARG A 267 13.98 7.23 -7.71
CA ARG A 267 15.42 7.36 -7.34
C ARG A 267 15.68 8.52 -6.38
N ALA A 268 15.16 9.70 -6.68
CA ALA A 268 15.37 10.88 -5.85
C ALA A 268 14.75 10.71 -4.45
N ARG A 269 13.52 10.19 -4.40
CA ARG A 269 12.81 9.94 -3.15
C ARG A 269 13.49 8.85 -2.31
N ILE A 270 13.91 7.74 -2.91
CA ILE A 270 14.67 6.69 -2.21
C ILE A 270 15.96 7.25 -1.62
N ALA A 271 16.70 8.07 -2.36
CA ALA A 271 17.91 8.72 -1.87
C ALA A 271 17.63 9.64 -0.66
N GLN A 272 16.55 10.41 -0.71
CA GLN A 272 16.13 11.29 0.38
C GLN A 272 15.76 10.50 1.65
N LEU A 273 15.11 9.33 1.49
CA LEU A 273 14.60 8.50 2.60
C LEU A 273 15.67 7.61 3.24
N ARG A 274 16.84 7.46 2.63
CA ARG A 274 17.96 6.65 3.13
C ARG A 274 18.37 7.01 4.55
N ARG A 275 18.25 8.29 4.92
CA ARG A 275 18.59 8.82 6.26
C ARG A 275 17.77 8.20 7.40
N TYR A 276 16.60 7.64 7.12
CA TYR A 276 15.73 7.06 8.15
C TYR A 276 16.06 5.60 8.49
N HIS A 277 16.99 4.96 7.77
CA HIS A 277 17.47 3.60 8.03
C HIS A 277 16.36 2.56 8.19
N ARG A 278 15.35 2.62 7.33
CA ARG A 278 14.24 1.66 7.28
C ARG A 278 14.17 0.97 5.91
N PRO A 279 13.74 -0.31 5.85
CA PRO A 279 13.46 -0.96 4.59
C PRO A 279 12.35 -0.23 3.84
N ILE A 280 12.47 -0.15 2.51
CA ILE A 280 11.49 0.52 1.66
C ILE A 280 10.64 -0.52 0.93
N ALA A 281 9.32 -0.35 0.99
CA ALA A 281 8.37 -1.02 0.14
C ALA A 281 7.88 -0.02 -0.93
N ILE A 282 7.95 -0.38 -2.20
CA ILE A 282 7.16 0.31 -3.20
C ILE A 282 5.74 -0.22 -3.06
N THR A 283 4.91 0.50 -2.29
CA THR A 283 3.60 0.04 -1.84
C THR A 283 2.51 0.12 -2.90
N GLU A 284 2.73 0.94 -3.92
CA GLU A 284 1.90 0.99 -5.11
C GLU A 284 2.75 1.32 -6.31
N ILE A 285 2.69 0.46 -7.32
CA ILE A 285 3.35 0.68 -8.60
C ILE A 285 2.61 -0.02 -9.72
N ALA A 286 2.46 0.66 -10.84
CA ALA A 286 2.05 0.07 -12.10
C ALA A 286 2.39 0.99 -13.27
N SER A 287 2.20 0.48 -14.47
CA SER A 287 2.30 1.22 -15.72
C SER A 287 1.06 0.94 -16.58
N VAL A 288 0.66 1.91 -17.38
CA VAL A 288 -0.28 1.72 -18.49
C VAL A 288 0.45 1.22 -19.74
N GLU A 289 -0.29 0.89 -20.80
CA GLU A 289 0.29 0.58 -22.13
C GLU A 289 0.49 1.87 -22.96
N VAL A 290 -0.35 2.87 -22.72
CA VAL A 290 -0.42 4.08 -23.56
C VAL A 290 0.80 4.95 -23.35
N GLY A 291 1.60 5.10 -24.40
CA GLY A 291 2.77 5.99 -24.41
C GLY A 291 4.12 5.28 -24.42
N GLY A 292 4.14 3.93 -24.35
CA GLY A 292 5.40 3.18 -24.43
C GLY A 292 5.23 1.66 -24.35
N ASP A 293 6.33 0.94 -24.21
CA ASP A 293 6.35 -0.52 -24.04
C ASP A 293 6.26 -0.90 -22.56
N LYS A 294 5.09 -1.30 -22.09
CA LYS A 294 4.85 -1.74 -20.70
C LYS A 294 5.66 -3.01 -20.36
N ALA A 295 5.84 -3.92 -21.31
CA ALA A 295 6.61 -5.13 -21.05
C ALA A 295 8.09 -4.81 -20.81
N ALA A 296 8.68 -3.90 -21.58
CA ALA A 296 10.03 -3.40 -21.34
C ALA A 296 10.11 -2.65 -20.00
N TRP A 297 9.10 -1.83 -19.68
CA TRP A 297 9.03 -1.10 -18.42
C TRP A 297 9.02 -2.04 -17.21
N ILE A 298 8.25 -3.14 -17.26
CA ILE A 298 8.23 -4.19 -16.23
C ILE A 298 9.62 -4.80 -16.06
N ARG A 299 10.26 -5.25 -17.16
CA ARG A 299 11.61 -5.83 -17.13
C ARG A 299 12.62 -4.87 -16.49
N GLN A 300 12.60 -3.60 -16.90
CA GLN A 300 13.48 -2.56 -16.37
C GLN A 300 13.22 -2.30 -14.89
N THR A 301 11.96 -2.21 -14.46
CA THR A 301 11.57 -2.03 -13.06
C THR A 301 12.17 -3.12 -12.18
N PHE A 302 11.95 -4.39 -12.49
CA PHE A 302 12.48 -5.50 -11.71
C PHE A 302 14.02 -5.60 -11.76
N SER A 303 14.65 -5.19 -12.87
CA SER A 303 16.11 -5.03 -12.94
C SER A 303 16.64 -3.98 -11.98
N GLN A 304 15.95 -2.83 -11.85
CA GLN A 304 16.34 -1.77 -10.92
C GLN A 304 16.20 -2.17 -9.46
N LEU A 305 15.25 -3.03 -9.10
CA LEU A 305 15.12 -3.55 -7.73
C LEU A 305 16.40 -4.26 -7.24
N ARG A 306 17.08 -5.00 -8.12
CA ARG A 306 18.36 -5.66 -7.80
C ARG A 306 19.48 -4.66 -7.46
N ARG A 307 19.39 -3.45 -8.01
CA ARG A 307 20.36 -2.35 -7.82
C ARG A 307 19.98 -1.40 -6.68
N SER A 308 18.80 -1.61 -6.07
CA SER A 308 18.24 -0.74 -5.04
C SER A 308 18.17 -1.50 -3.70
N PRO A 309 19.27 -1.64 -2.95
CA PRO A 309 19.34 -2.52 -1.78
C PRO A 309 18.42 -2.11 -0.61
N LEU A 310 17.90 -0.89 -0.62
CA LEU A 310 16.92 -0.41 0.36
C LEU A 310 15.51 -0.86 0.02
N VAL A 311 15.19 -1.15 -1.26
CA VAL A 311 13.87 -1.61 -1.66
C VAL A 311 13.75 -3.10 -1.40
N ARG A 312 12.84 -3.46 -0.50
CA ARG A 312 12.68 -4.80 0.04
C ARG A 312 11.31 -5.42 -0.26
N ALA A 313 10.37 -4.61 -0.78
CA ALA A 313 9.08 -5.07 -1.26
C ALA A 313 8.61 -4.23 -2.44
N LEU A 314 7.82 -4.84 -3.31
CA LEU A 314 7.13 -4.18 -4.42
C LEU A 314 5.72 -4.74 -4.52
N ILE A 315 4.70 -3.88 -4.43
CA ILE A 315 3.30 -4.22 -4.51
C ILE A 315 2.73 -3.67 -5.83
N TRP A 316 2.40 -4.59 -6.75
CA TRP A 316 1.81 -4.23 -8.03
C TRP A 316 0.33 -3.88 -7.87
N TYR A 317 -0.09 -2.77 -8.45
CA TYR A 317 -1.49 -2.35 -8.48
C TYR A 317 -2.17 -3.00 -9.70
N ASP A 318 -2.80 -4.19 -9.50
CA ASP A 318 -3.44 -4.99 -10.56
C ASP A 318 -4.93 -4.63 -10.72
N HIS A 319 -5.19 -3.38 -11.12
CA HIS A 319 -6.52 -2.86 -11.29
C HIS A 319 -6.71 -2.17 -12.65
N ARG A 320 -7.95 -2.00 -13.07
CA ARG A 320 -8.33 -1.16 -14.19
C ARG A 320 -9.23 -0.05 -13.66
N ASP A 321 -8.76 1.17 -13.78
CA ASP A 321 -9.56 2.35 -13.50
C ASP A 321 -10.46 2.69 -14.70
N ALA A 322 -11.34 3.65 -14.51
CA ALA A 322 -12.09 4.21 -15.62
C ALA A 322 -11.16 4.88 -16.64
N GLY A 323 -11.51 4.85 -17.91
CA GLY A 323 -10.73 5.45 -18.98
C GLY A 323 -9.53 4.58 -19.43
N LEU A 324 -8.39 5.25 -19.73
CA LEU A 324 -7.20 4.62 -20.34
C LEU A 324 -6.25 3.94 -19.32
N GLN A 325 -6.57 3.99 -18.03
CA GLN A 325 -5.68 3.45 -16.99
C GLN A 325 -5.94 1.96 -16.77
N ASP A 326 -5.32 1.12 -17.59
CA ASP A 326 -5.25 -0.33 -17.34
C ASP A 326 -3.91 -0.72 -16.70
N TRP A 327 -3.91 -0.78 -15.37
CA TRP A 327 -2.75 -1.10 -14.55
C TRP A 327 -2.49 -2.61 -14.45
N ARG A 328 -3.41 -3.44 -14.92
CA ARG A 328 -3.37 -4.90 -14.72
C ARG A 328 -2.12 -5.52 -15.33
N ILE A 329 -1.62 -6.56 -14.67
CA ILE A 329 -0.55 -7.43 -15.18
C ILE A 329 -0.90 -7.95 -16.58
N ARG A 330 -2.19 -8.25 -16.81
CA ARG A 330 -2.72 -8.82 -18.05
C ARG A 330 -3.27 -7.78 -19.04
N SER A 331 -2.84 -6.54 -18.98
CA SER A 331 -3.27 -5.51 -19.96
C SER A 331 -2.90 -5.88 -21.40
N SER A 332 -1.78 -6.59 -21.57
CA SER A 332 -1.41 -7.26 -22.83
C SER A 332 -0.75 -8.62 -22.54
N ARG A 333 -0.64 -9.47 -23.57
CA ARG A 333 0.11 -10.74 -23.47
C ARG A 333 1.59 -10.50 -23.18
N ALA A 334 2.18 -9.49 -23.81
CA ALA A 334 3.58 -9.11 -23.60
C ALA A 334 3.85 -8.63 -22.17
N ALA A 335 2.98 -7.76 -21.60
CA ALA A 335 3.08 -7.30 -20.22
C ALA A 335 2.96 -8.47 -19.24
N GLN A 336 2.01 -9.38 -19.46
CA GLN A 336 1.84 -10.56 -18.60
C GLN A 336 3.06 -11.49 -18.65
N ALA A 337 3.59 -11.78 -19.83
CA ALA A 337 4.79 -12.62 -20.00
C ALA A 337 6.00 -11.99 -19.31
N ALA A 338 6.22 -10.68 -19.48
CA ALA A 338 7.29 -9.95 -18.82
C ALA A 338 7.16 -9.99 -17.30
N PHE A 339 5.95 -9.83 -16.75
CA PHE A 339 5.71 -9.89 -15.33
C PHE A 339 5.97 -11.30 -14.75
N ARG A 340 5.46 -12.34 -15.40
CA ARG A 340 5.70 -13.74 -15.00
C ARG A 340 7.19 -14.06 -14.94
N HIS A 341 7.93 -13.67 -15.97
CA HIS A 341 9.38 -13.85 -16.01
C HIS A 341 10.07 -13.10 -14.87
N ALA A 342 9.67 -11.85 -14.62
CA ALA A 342 10.25 -11.00 -13.59
C ALA A 342 10.06 -11.56 -12.18
N VAL A 343 8.84 -12.01 -11.83
CA VAL A 343 8.57 -12.57 -10.48
C VAL A 343 9.12 -13.97 -10.28
N ALA A 344 9.47 -14.69 -11.35
CA ALA A 344 10.15 -15.99 -11.27
C ALA A 344 11.63 -15.87 -10.87
N ALA A 345 12.23 -14.68 -10.94
CA ALA A 345 13.64 -14.45 -10.65
C ALA A 345 13.98 -14.84 -9.18
N ARG A 346 15.18 -15.40 -8.97
CA ARG A 346 15.64 -15.94 -7.66
C ARG A 346 15.66 -14.91 -6.53
N ASN A 347 15.85 -13.65 -6.83
CA ASN A 347 15.83 -12.56 -5.85
C ASN A 347 14.42 -12.07 -5.49
N ILE A 348 13.38 -12.57 -6.13
CA ILE A 348 11.99 -12.25 -5.81
C ILE A 348 11.43 -13.34 -4.90
N ARG A 349 10.83 -12.96 -3.78
CA ARG A 349 10.33 -13.88 -2.74
C ARG A 349 8.80 -13.88 -2.72
N SER A 350 8.23 -15.08 -2.60
CA SER A 350 6.78 -15.34 -2.56
C SER A 350 6.25 -15.55 -1.13
N ALA A 351 7.13 -15.70 -0.15
CA ALA A 351 6.74 -15.84 1.25
C ALA A 351 7.81 -15.23 2.16
N PRO A 352 7.42 -14.54 3.22
CA PRO A 352 8.33 -14.13 4.28
C PRO A 352 8.91 -15.34 5.02
N ALA A 353 10.16 -15.25 5.48
CA ALA A 353 10.84 -16.32 6.19
C ALA A 353 10.06 -16.77 7.46
N ALA A 354 9.40 -15.83 8.14
CA ALA A 354 8.56 -16.12 9.31
C ALA A 354 7.40 -17.09 9.02
N PHE A 355 6.92 -17.19 7.79
CA PHE A 355 5.88 -18.13 7.37
C PHE A 355 6.44 -19.46 6.83
N GLN A 356 7.74 -19.52 6.49
CA GLN A 356 8.38 -20.74 5.99
C GLN A 356 8.70 -21.71 7.12
N ALA A 357 9.06 -21.20 8.29
CA ALA A 357 9.36 -22.03 9.47
C ALA A 357 8.13 -22.79 10.00
N ALA A 358 6.93 -22.22 9.88
CA ALA A 358 5.68 -22.87 10.30
C ALA A 358 5.19 -23.96 9.32
N ALA A 359 5.58 -23.88 8.04
CA ALA A 359 5.21 -24.87 7.01
C ALA A 359 6.18 -26.08 6.94
N ALA A 360 7.35 -25.97 7.53
CA ALA A 360 8.37 -27.04 7.56
C ALA A 360 8.25 -27.97 8.79
N GLY A 361 7.29 -27.71 9.67
CA GLY A 361 7.02 -28.46 10.90
C GLY A 361 5.80 -29.39 10.83
N PHE A 362 5.34 -29.73 9.63
CA PHE A 362 4.27 -30.73 9.39
C PHE A 362 4.75 -31.82 8.44
#